data_345066ff8ee3484ff88e660ba870fb45
#
_entry.id   345066ff8ee3484ff88e660ba870fb45
#
_cell.length_a   1.000
_cell.length_b   1.000
_cell.length_c   1.000
_cell.angle_alpha   90.00
_cell.angle_beta   90.00
_cell.angle_gamma   90.00
#
_symmetry.space_group_name_H-M   'P 1'
#
loop_
_entity.id
_entity.type
_entity.pdbx_description
1 polymer ?
#
loop_
_entity_poly.entity_id
_entity_poly.type
_entity_poly.pdbx_seq_one_letter_code
_entity_poly.pdbx_strand_id
1 'polypeptide(L)'
;MMTSVNFFSEGFFGYSNEQDFFMGSIWHILPIALMILAIILIYKYREKIKNFKYETSVRYILAFVMMIVEMSFFWRLLYVGNQGQGDTMLTYLPFQMCQWGLIICIFTIISKNTKLFSINYYITLLFASIALIYPLVITNAGPRYYRYYQFWLEHILPIISVFYLMFVHDLKPERKGILYAFFVIIPLTIVSLIANSRIEGARYLYLTLDIKILPKNMMLRVAILFVVVLSIFKLMYLPFNKKNKQKEIEHKETDNIS
;
A
#
# COMPACT_ATOMS: atom_id res chain seq x y z
N MET A 1 35.52 22.81 19.89
CA MET A 1 34.32 21.99 19.84
C MET A 1 34.08 21.66 18.37
N MET A 2 34.60 20.53 17.87
CA MET A 2 34.38 20.10 16.49
C MET A 2 32.91 19.66 16.38
N THR A 3 32.14 20.40 15.62
CA THR A 3 30.83 19.95 15.17
C THR A 3 31.05 18.71 14.32
N SER A 4 30.67 17.54 14.83
CA SER A 4 30.60 16.32 14.01
C SER A 4 29.62 16.59 12.87
N VAL A 5 30.17 16.88 11.69
CA VAL A 5 29.38 16.94 10.46
C VAL A 5 28.76 15.56 10.31
N ASN A 6 27.46 15.47 10.47
CA ASN A 6 26.71 14.23 10.30
C ASN A 6 26.79 13.84 8.80
N PHE A 7 27.81 13.12 8.43
CA PHE A 7 28.09 12.65 7.07
C PHE A 7 26.93 11.88 6.43
N PHE A 8 25.99 11.39 7.25
CA PHE A 8 24.83 10.60 6.84
C PHE A 8 23.53 11.40 6.68
N SER A 9 23.43 12.62 7.21
CA SER A 9 22.25 13.47 6.99
C SER A 9 22.19 14.03 5.57
N GLU A 10 23.33 14.16 4.91
CA GLU A 10 23.45 14.75 3.57
C GLU A 10 23.63 13.72 2.45
N GLY A 11 23.89 12.44 2.77
CA GLY A 11 24.07 11.38 1.78
C GLY A 11 22.77 10.83 1.20
N PHE A 12 22.86 10.02 0.16
CA PHE A 12 21.72 9.38 -0.51
C PHE A 12 20.76 8.68 0.46
N PHE A 13 21.25 8.04 1.52
CA PHE A 13 20.45 7.38 2.54
C PHE A 13 19.97 8.31 3.65
N GLY A 14 20.33 9.59 3.64
CA GLY A 14 19.91 10.60 4.60
C GLY A 14 18.55 11.22 4.32
N TYR A 15 18.36 12.42 4.90
CA TYR A 15 17.21 13.30 4.68
C TYR A 15 17.70 14.74 4.54
N SER A 16 16.91 15.57 3.89
CA SER A 16 17.09 17.02 3.93
C SER A 16 16.68 17.58 5.30
N ASN A 17 17.40 18.61 5.77
CA ASN A 17 16.99 19.40 6.93
C ASN A 17 15.80 20.32 6.61
N GLU A 18 15.55 20.57 5.33
CA GLU A 18 14.46 21.39 4.82
C GLU A 18 13.50 20.53 3.97
N GLN A 19 12.36 21.11 3.62
CA GLN A 19 11.43 20.46 2.71
C GLN A 19 12.07 20.36 1.32
N ASP A 20 12.27 19.14 0.83
CA ASP A 20 12.92 18.81 -0.45
C ASP A 20 11.94 18.15 -1.45
N PHE A 21 10.74 17.81 -0.99
CA PHE A 21 9.68 17.27 -1.80
C PHE A 21 8.40 18.10 -1.65
N PHE A 22 7.80 18.47 -2.77
CA PHE A 22 6.58 19.27 -2.82
C PHE A 22 5.46 18.50 -3.49
N MET A 23 4.34 18.40 -2.80
CA MET A 23 3.11 17.79 -3.33
C MET A 23 2.62 18.57 -4.56
N GLY A 24 2.24 17.88 -5.64
CA GLY A 24 1.88 18.50 -6.91
C GLY A 24 3.06 18.87 -7.82
N SER A 25 4.31 18.72 -7.37
CA SER A 25 5.49 18.90 -8.21
C SER A 25 5.60 17.82 -9.29
N ILE A 26 6.51 18.03 -10.26
CA ILE A 26 6.80 17.00 -11.28
C ILE A 26 7.25 15.68 -10.64
N TRP A 27 7.98 15.73 -9.54
CA TRP A 27 8.44 14.57 -8.79
C TRP A 27 7.33 13.84 -8.02
N HIS A 28 6.17 14.49 -7.82
CA HIS A 28 4.96 13.83 -7.33
C HIS A 28 4.16 13.20 -8.49
N ILE A 29 4.00 13.94 -9.58
CA ILE A 29 3.11 13.55 -10.69
C ILE A 29 3.75 12.44 -11.53
N LEU A 30 5.05 12.51 -11.78
CA LEU A 30 5.77 11.59 -12.67
C LEU A 30 5.66 10.11 -12.24
N PRO A 31 5.91 9.72 -10.98
CA PRO A 31 5.75 8.32 -10.55
C PRO A 31 4.31 7.81 -10.71
N ILE A 32 3.30 8.67 -10.42
CA ILE A 32 1.89 8.32 -10.59
C ILE A 32 1.56 8.13 -12.08
N ALA A 33 2.04 9.01 -12.94
CA ALA A 33 1.85 8.90 -14.39
C ALA A 33 2.49 7.62 -14.94
N LEU A 34 3.69 7.27 -14.49
CA LEU A 34 4.35 6.02 -14.86
C LEU A 34 3.59 4.79 -14.37
N MET A 35 3.03 4.82 -13.16
CA MET A 35 2.16 3.76 -12.64
C MET A 35 0.92 3.57 -13.53
N ILE A 36 0.23 4.65 -13.86
CA ILE A 36 -0.97 4.60 -14.72
C ILE A 36 -0.60 4.06 -16.10
N LEU A 37 0.51 4.53 -16.68
CA LEU A 37 1.00 4.02 -17.97
C LEU A 37 1.28 2.51 -17.90
N ALA A 38 1.95 2.03 -16.84
CA ALA A 38 2.22 0.61 -16.64
C ALA A 38 0.91 -0.20 -16.58
N ILE A 39 -0.10 0.28 -15.85
CA ILE A 39 -1.42 -0.38 -15.75
C ILE A 39 -2.11 -0.44 -17.13
N ILE A 40 -2.07 0.64 -17.91
CA ILE A 40 -2.61 0.70 -19.26
C ILE A 40 -1.88 -0.30 -20.18
N LEU A 41 -0.56 -0.36 -20.12
CA LEU A 41 0.23 -1.31 -20.90
C LEU A 41 -0.07 -2.76 -20.53
N ILE A 42 -0.20 -3.07 -19.22
CA ILE A 42 -0.61 -4.40 -18.75
C ILE A 42 -1.98 -4.77 -19.31
N TYR A 43 -2.95 -3.87 -19.25
CA TYR A 43 -4.29 -4.11 -19.81
C TYR A 43 -4.24 -4.35 -21.32
N LYS A 44 -3.49 -3.51 -22.06
CA LYS A 44 -3.35 -3.61 -23.52
C LYS A 44 -2.68 -4.91 -23.96
N TYR A 45 -1.67 -5.36 -23.25
CA TYR A 45 -0.88 -6.54 -23.61
C TYR A 45 -1.20 -7.78 -22.77
N ARG A 46 -2.31 -7.79 -22.01
CA ARG A 46 -2.65 -8.87 -21.06
C ARG A 46 -2.58 -10.27 -21.64
N GLU A 47 -3.09 -10.47 -22.89
CA GLU A 47 -3.04 -11.80 -23.53
C GLU A 47 -1.61 -12.24 -23.88
N LYS A 48 -0.78 -11.31 -24.33
CA LYS A 48 0.63 -11.61 -24.60
C LYS A 48 1.38 -11.93 -23.33
N ILE A 49 1.11 -11.18 -22.25
CA ILE A 49 1.71 -11.39 -20.93
C ILE A 49 1.26 -12.74 -20.35
N LYS A 50 -0.04 -13.06 -20.42
CA LYS A 50 -0.62 -14.32 -19.95
C LYS A 50 0.04 -15.56 -20.60
N ASN A 51 0.32 -15.46 -21.90
CA ASN A 51 0.90 -16.53 -22.69
C ASN A 51 2.44 -16.47 -22.74
N PHE A 52 3.07 -15.55 -22.01
CA PHE A 52 4.52 -15.44 -22.00
C PHE A 52 5.15 -16.63 -21.26
N LYS A 53 6.09 -17.32 -21.91
CA LYS A 53 6.74 -18.54 -21.39
C LYS A 53 7.29 -18.39 -19.96
N TYR A 54 7.79 -17.21 -19.62
CA TYR A 54 8.41 -16.93 -18.32
C TYR A 54 7.52 -16.09 -17.40
N GLU A 55 6.22 -16.06 -17.63
CA GLU A 55 5.26 -15.26 -16.83
C GLU A 55 5.39 -15.54 -15.32
N THR A 56 5.46 -16.82 -14.96
CA THR A 56 5.62 -17.24 -13.56
C THR A 56 6.92 -16.70 -12.94
N SER A 57 8.02 -16.73 -13.70
CA SER A 57 9.30 -16.18 -13.23
C SER A 57 9.21 -14.66 -13.04
N VAL A 58 8.54 -13.95 -13.94
CA VAL A 58 8.32 -12.50 -13.81
C VAL A 58 7.53 -12.18 -12.53
N ARG A 59 6.49 -12.93 -12.21
CA ARG A 59 5.74 -12.76 -10.95
C ARG A 59 6.60 -13.01 -9.71
N TYR A 60 7.43 -14.03 -9.73
CA TYR A 60 8.34 -14.33 -8.60
C TYR A 60 9.41 -13.26 -8.45
N ILE A 61 9.96 -12.76 -9.56
CA ILE A 61 10.89 -11.62 -9.53
C ILE A 61 10.21 -10.38 -8.95
N LEU A 62 8.97 -10.09 -9.37
CA LEU A 62 8.21 -8.95 -8.84
C LEU A 62 7.94 -9.11 -7.35
N ALA A 63 7.57 -10.30 -6.88
CA ALA A 63 7.42 -10.60 -5.46
C ALA A 63 8.73 -10.40 -4.69
N PHE A 64 9.85 -10.86 -5.24
CA PHE A 64 11.17 -10.69 -4.65
C PHE A 64 11.58 -9.21 -4.59
N VAL A 65 11.34 -8.45 -5.67
CA VAL A 65 11.61 -6.99 -5.68
C VAL A 65 10.81 -6.28 -4.60
N MET A 66 9.51 -6.58 -4.46
CA MET A 66 8.67 -6.01 -3.39
C MET A 66 9.21 -6.34 -2.00
N MET A 67 9.68 -7.57 -1.78
CA MET A 67 10.32 -7.96 -0.53
C MET A 67 11.61 -7.16 -0.26
N ILE A 68 12.45 -7.00 -1.27
CA ILE A 68 13.69 -6.20 -1.14
C ILE A 68 13.37 -4.72 -0.88
N VAL A 69 12.36 -4.16 -1.53
CA VAL A 69 11.93 -2.77 -1.29
C VAL A 69 11.51 -2.57 0.17
N GLU A 70 10.74 -3.48 0.74
CA GLU A 70 10.33 -3.42 2.15
C GLU A 70 11.53 -3.61 3.08
N MET A 71 12.33 -4.67 2.87
CA MET A 71 13.49 -4.97 3.70
C MET A 71 14.55 -3.88 3.65
N SER A 72 14.76 -3.25 2.49
CA SER A 72 15.74 -2.18 2.32
C SER A 72 15.42 -0.94 3.17
N PHE A 73 14.14 -0.70 3.47
CA PHE A 73 13.74 0.34 4.42
C PHE A 73 14.24 0.05 5.83
N PHE A 74 14.08 -1.19 6.31
CA PHE A 74 14.59 -1.59 7.63
C PHE A 74 16.12 -1.60 7.68
N TRP A 75 16.80 -2.05 6.63
CA TRP A 75 18.26 -1.99 6.54
C TRP A 75 18.76 -0.54 6.60
N ARG A 76 18.06 0.36 5.92
CA ARG A 76 18.36 1.78 6.02
C ARG A 76 18.19 2.29 7.45
N LEU A 77 17.11 1.94 8.15
CA LEU A 77 16.90 2.34 9.54
C LEU A 77 18.00 1.83 10.48
N LEU A 78 18.48 0.61 10.28
CA LEU A 78 19.61 0.07 11.03
C LEU A 78 20.91 0.84 10.75
N TYR A 79 21.11 1.27 9.51
CA TYR A 79 22.32 1.98 9.09
C TYR A 79 22.32 3.45 9.53
N VAL A 80 21.19 4.14 9.34
CA VAL A 80 21.03 5.58 9.67
C VAL A 80 20.54 5.77 11.11
N GLY A 81 19.98 4.73 11.71
CA GLY A 81 19.34 4.76 13.01
C GLY A 81 20.28 5.23 14.12
N ASN A 82 19.80 6.09 15.00
CA ASN A 82 20.44 6.77 16.12
C ASN A 82 21.26 8.02 15.78
N GLN A 83 21.22 8.54 14.58
CA GLN A 83 21.94 9.78 14.23
C GLN A 83 21.13 11.07 14.54
N GLY A 84 20.32 11.06 15.57
CA GLY A 84 19.73 12.29 16.13
C GLY A 84 18.47 12.81 15.44
N GLN A 85 17.90 12.09 14.48
CA GLN A 85 16.68 12.51 13.77
C GLN A 85 15.38 11.94 14.40
N GLY A 86 15.42 11.36 15.58
CA GLY A 86 14.23 10.85 16.28
C GLY A 86 13.63 9.56 15.71
N ASP A 87 14.09 9.13 14.53
CA ASP A 87 13.63 7.93 13.85
C ASP A 87 14.34 6.71 14.44
N THR A 88 13.71 6.06 15.38
CA THR A 88 14.19 4.78 15.91
C THR A 88 13.51 3.63 15.15
N MET A 89 14.15 2.47 15.09
CA MET A 89 13.53 1.26 14.53
C MET A 89 12.18 0.95 15.17
N LEU A 90 11.99 1.29 16.45
CA LEU A 90 10.75 1.08 17.18
C LEU A 90 9.60 1.97 16.69
N THR A 91 9.89 3.15 16.14
CA THR A 91 8.84 4.04 15.58
C THR A 91 8.40 3.63 14.16
N TYR A 92 9.12 2.67 13.55
CA TYR A 92 8.88 2.17 12.20
C TYR A 92 8.65 0.65 12.12
N LEU A 93 8.15 0.05 13.18
CA LEU A 93 7.69 -1.35 13.11
C LEU A 93 6.63 -1.52 12.00
N PRO A 94 6.47 -2.71 11.41
CA PRO A 94 5.58 -2.92 10.26
C PRO A 94 4.09 -2.91 10.67
N PHE A 95 3.61 -1.80 11.24
CA PHE A 95 2.23 -1.63 11.70
C PHE A 95 1.42 -0.65 10.84
N GLN A 96 1.95 -0.26 9.67
CA GLN A 96 1.21 0.54 8.70
C GLN A 96 0.43 -0.37 7.74
N MET A 97 -0.76 0.08 7.30
CA MET A 97 -1.62 -0.69 6.38
C MET A 97 -0.97 -0.93 5.01
N CYS A 98 -0.17 0.02 4.51
CA CYS A 98 0.53 -0.13 3.25
C CYS A 98 1.58 -1.24 3.29
N GLN A 99 2.33 -1.38 4.40
CA GLN A 99 3.28 -2.48 4.59
C GLN A 99 2.57 -3.84 4.59
N TRP A 100 1.46 -3.97 5.31
CA TRP A 100 0.66 -5.20 5.27
C TRP A 100 0.04 -5.45 3.90
N GLY A 101 -0.40 -4.40 3.20
CA GLY A 101 -0.84 -4.48 1.80
C GLY A 101 0.25 -5.06 0.91
N LEU A 102 1.49 -4.58 1.03
CA LEU A 102 2.64 -5.08 0.28
C LEU A 102 2.97 -6.54 0.64
N ILE A 103 3.01 -6.90 1.94
CA ILE A 103 3.27 -8.28 2.38
C ILE A 103 2.21 -9.24 1.82
N ILE A 104 0.92 -8.90 1.97
CA ILE A 104 -0.17 -9.71 1.42
C ILE A 104 -0.07 -9.78 -0.10
N CYS A 105 0.36 -8.70 -0.77
CA CYS A 105 0.57 -8.67 -2.21
C CYS A 105 1.64 -9.66 -2.66
N ILE A 106 2.76 -9.76 -1.95
CA ILE A 106 3.82 -10.75 -2.24
C ILE A 106 3.25 -12.16 -2.26
N PHE A 107 2.51 -12.56 -1.21
CA PHE A 107 1.88 -13.88 -1.16
C PHE A 107 0.79 -14.05 -2.22
N THR A 108 0.04 -13.00 -2.51
CA THR A 108 -1.03 -13.03 -3.51
C THR A 108 -0.49 -13.24 -4.91
N ILE A 109 0.57 -12.52 -5.30
CA ILE A 109 1.13 -12.61 -6.65
C ILE A 109 1.84 -13.95 -6.91
N ILE A 110 2.38 -14.57 -5.87
CA ILE A 110 2.95 -15.92 -5.94
C ILE A 110 1.84 -16.97 -6.07
N SER A 111 0.86 -16.96 -5.17
CA SER A 111 -0.15 -18.02 -5.03
C SER A 111 -1.34 -17.88 -5.99
N LYS A 112 -1.64 -16.67 -6.45
CA LYS A 112 -2.87 -16.30 -7.18
C LYS A 112 -4.15 -16.71 -6.42
N ASN A 113 -4.10 -16.78 -5.10
CA ASN A 113 -5.22 -17.18 -4.27
C ASN A 113 -6.29 -16.09 -4.24
N THR A 114 -7.53 -16.41 -4.58
CA THR A 114 -8.64 -15.45 -4.69
C THR A 114 -9.00 -14.78 -3.36
N LYS A 115 -8.87 -15.50 -2.23
CA LYS A 115 -9.14 -14.91 -0.90
C LYS A 115 -8.07 -13.88 -0.54
N LEU A 116 -6.78 -14.23 -0.72
CA LEU A 116 -5.67 -13.28 -0.52
C LEU A 116 -5.78 -12.11 -1.48
N PHE A 117 -6.15 -12.36 -2.74
CA PHE A 117 -6.39 -11.32 -3.72
C PHE A 117 -7.50 -10.36 -3.26
N SER A 118 -8.60 -10.88 -2.73
CA SER A 118 -9.69 -10.05 -2.24
C SER A 118 -9.25 -9.16 -1.09
N ILE A 119 -8.49 -9.67 -0.13
CA ILE A 119 -7.91 -8.87 0.96
C ILE A 119 -6.99 -7.79 0.40
N ASN A 120 -6.06 -8.19 -0.47
CA ASN A 120 -5.08 -7.31 -1.08
C ASN A 120 -5.75 -6.18 -1.90
N TYR A 121 -6.77 -6.51 -2.69
CA TYR A 121 -7.56 -5.56 -3.46
C TYR A 121 -8.08 -4.41 -2.59
N TYR A 122 -8.74 -4.73 -1.47
CA TYR A 122 -9.32 -3.71 -0.60
C TYR A 122 -8.25 -2.92 0.16
N ILE A 123 -7.30 -3.59 0.78
CA ILE A 123 -6.28 -2.93 1.60
C ILE A 123 -5.33 -2.11 0.72
N THR A 124 -4.77 -2.72 -0.30
CA THR A 124 -3.75 -2.07 -1.13
C THR A 124 -4.31 -0.90 -1.92
N LEU A 125 -5.43 -1.09 -2.64
CA LEU A 125 -5.97 0.00 -3.45
C LEU A 125 -6.42 1.19 -2.61
N LEU A 126 -6.91 0.99 -1.39
CA LEU A 126 -7.27 2.11 -0.53
C LEU A 126 -6.03 2.77 0.06
N PHE A 127 -5.24 2.02 0.83
CA PHE A 127 -4.21 2.63 1.68
C PHE A 127 -2.97 3.07 0.89
N ALA A 128 -2.54 2.30 -0.12
CA ALA A 128 -1.45 2.73 -0.97
C ALA A 128 -1.84 3.94 -1.84
N SER A 129 -3.08 4.00 -2.34
CA SER A 129 -3.55 5.18 -3.09
C SER A 129 -3.60 6.45 -2.24
N ILE A 130 -4.05 6.35 -0.98
CA ILE A 130 -4.02 7.48 -0.04
C ILE A 130 -2.58 7.96 0.16
N ALA A 131 -1.63 7.05 0.35
CA ALA A 131 -0.22 7.40 0.50
C ALA A 131 0.36 8.08 -0.75
N LEU A 132 -0.03 7.64 -1.96
CA LEU A 132 0.41 8.27 -3.20
C LEU A 132 -0.19 9.67 -3.40
N ILE A 133 -1.44 9.90 -2.96
CA ILE A 133 -2.11 11.22 -3.04
C ILE A 133 -1.54 12.19 -1.99
N TYR A 134 -1.25 11.67 -0.77
CA TYR A 134 -0.75 12.44 0.37
C TYR A 134 0.58 11.88 0.90
N PRO A 135 1.69 12.07 0.19
CA PRO A 135 3.00 11.51 0.52
C PRO A 135 3.72 12.28 1.66
N LEU A 136 3.10 12.41 2.82
CA LEU A 136 3.58 13.21 3.95
C LEU A 136 4.92 12.73 4.52
N VAL A 137 5.23 11.44 4.40
CA VAL A 137 6.43 10.85 5.01
C VAL A 137 7.72 11.11 4.22
N ILE A 138 7.63 11.68 3.03
CA ILE A 138 8.79 12.01 2.18
C ILE A 138 8.99 13.51 1.98
N THR A 139 8.38 14.36 2.79
CA THR A 139 8.53 15.83 2.66
C THR A 139 9.98 16.29 2.72
N ASN A 140 10.81 15.62 3.49
CA ASN A 140 12.25 15.87 3.63
C ASN A 140 13.11 14.90 2.79
N ALA A 141 12.54 14.21 1.81
CA ALA A 141 13.22 13.21 1.00
C ALA A 141 12.75 13.30 -0.46
N GLY A 142 13.26 14.28 -1.21
CA GLY A 142 13.07 14.40 -2.65
C GLY A 142 13.92 13.40 -3.45
N PRO A 143 14.00 13.53 -4.79
CA PRO A 143 14.67 12.58 -5.68
C PRO A 143 16.17 12.38 -5.43
N ARG A 144 16.79 13.20 -4.59
CA ARG A 144 18.19 13.07 -4.17
C ARG A 144 18.40 11.95 -3.15
N TYR A 145 17.33 11.47 -2.54
CA TYR A 145 17.37 10.56 -1.40
C TYR A 145 16.73 9.20 -1.71
N TYR A 146 17.33 8.15 -1.15
CA TYR A 146 16.84 6.77 -1.24
C TYR A 146 15.37 6.62 -0.84
N ARG A 147 14.95 7.33 0.25
CA ARG A 147 13.59 7.21 0.79
C ARG A 147 12.52 7.62 -0.22
N TYR A 148 12.82 8.56 -1.12
CA TYR A 148 11.91 8.92 -2.22
C TYR A 148 11.61 7.70 -3.10
N TYR A 149 12.62 7.02 -3.61
CA TYR A 149 12.43 5.87 -4.51
C TYR A 149 11.78 4.68 -3.80
N GLN A 150 12.21 4.39 -2.59
CA GLN A 150 11.67 3.32 -1.78
C GLN A 150 10.17 3.56 -1.49
N PHE A 151 9.76 4.77 -1.13
CA PHE A 151 8.37 5.13 -0.89
C PHE A 151 7.49 4.89 -2.13
N TRP A 152 7.94 5.36 -3.31
CA TRP A 152 7.18 5.17 -4.55
C TRP A 152 7.07 3.71 -4.94
N LEU A 153 8.14 2.94 -4.84
CA LEU A 153 8.12 1.51 -5.16
C LEU A 153 7.26 0.71 -4.18
N GLU A 154 7.34 1.01 -2.88
CA GLU A 154 6.54 0.37 -1.83
C GLU A 154 5.02 0.49 -2.09
N HIS A 155 4.58 1.61 -2.66
CA HIS A 155 3.15 1.86 -2.90
C HIS A 155 2.70 1.54 -4.32
N ILE A 156 3.53 1.79 -5.34
CA ILE A 156 3.19 1.58 -6.76
C ILE A 156 3.20 0.10 -7.13
N LEU A 157 4.21 -0.67 -6.72
CA LEU A 157 4.32 -2.06 -7.12
C LEU A 157 3.15 -2.93 -6.65
N PRO A 158 2.64 -2.79 -5.41
CA PRO A 158 1.43 -3.51 -4.99
C PRO A 158 0.18 -3.11 -5.80
N ILE A 159 -0.01 -1.82 -6.12
CA ILE A 159 -1.13 -1.37 -6.96
C ILE A 159 -1.04 -2.00 -8.35
N ILE A 160 0.12 -1.93 -9.00
CA ILE A 160 0.34 -2.56 -10.31
C ILE A 160 0.08 -4.05 -10.24
N SER A 161 0.51 -4.73 -9.16
CA SER A 161 0.31 -6.17 -8.96
C SER A 161 -1.17 -6.55 -8.83
N VAL A 162 -1.99 -5.72 -8.17
CA VAL A 162 -3.45 -5.93 -8.11
C VAL A 162 -4.05 -5.89 -9.51
N PHE A 163 -3.74 -4.85 -10.29
CA PHE A 163 -4.26 -4.73 -11.66
C PHE A 163 -3.70 -5.79 -12.60
N TYR A 164 -2.44 -6.19 -12.41
CA TYR A 164 -1.85 -7.30 -13.14
C TYR A 164 -2.64 -8.61 -12.92
N LEU A 165 -2.91 -8.96 -11.67
CA LEU A 165 -3.69 -10.15 -11.34
C LEU A 165 -5.13 -10.08 -11.85
N MET A 166 -5.74 -8.88 -11.87
CA MET A 166 -7.07 -8.68 -12.43
C MET A 166 -7.11 -8.86 -13.95
N PHE A 167 -6.14 -8.31 -14.67
CA PHE A 167 -6.19 -8.25 -16.13
C PHE A 167 -5.55 -9.48 -16.80
N VAL A 168 -4.49 -10.03 -16.22
CA VAL A 168 -3.75 -11.16 -16.78
C VAL A 168 -4.30 -12.51 -16.28
N HIS A 169 -4.69 -12.57 -15.01
CA HIS A 169 -5.19 -13.81 -14.38
C HIS A 169 -6.69 -13.81 -14.10
N ASP A 170 -7.42 -12.79 -14.55
CA ASP A 170 -8.87 -12.68 -14.42
C ASP A 170 -9.38 -12.77 -12.95
N LEU A 171 -8.51 -12.46 -11.96
CA LEU A 171 -8.90 -12.49 -10.56
C LEU A 171 -9.87 -11.34 -10.26
N LYS A 172 -10.89 -11.63 -9.46
CA LYS A 172 -11.90 -10.65 -9.04
C LYS A 172 -12.06 -10.68 -7.53
N PRO A 173 -12.23 -9.50 -6.91
CA PRO A 173 -12.47 -9.46 -5.47
C PRO A 173 -13.83 -10.07 -5.14
N GLU A 174 -13.88 -10.83 -4.07
CA GLU A 174 -15.12 -11.37 -3.51
C GLU A 174 -15.77 -10.39 -2.53
N ARG A 175 -17.09 -10.43 -2.38
CA ARG A 175 -17.79 -9.66 -1.36
C ARG A 175 -17.34 -10.01 0.06
N LYS A 176 -17.10 -11.31 0.32
CA LYS A 176 -16.56 -11.80 1.59
C LYS A 176 -15.16 -11.28 1.90
N GLY A 177 -14.41 -10.86 0.85
CA GLY A 177 -13.09 -10.24 0.99
C GLY A 177 -13.10 -8.96 1.85
N ILE A 178 -14.24 -8.24 1.90
CA ILE A 178 -14.41 -7.10 2.81
C ILE A 178 -14.24 -7.56 4.26
N LEU A 179 -14.92 -8.64 4.64
CA LEU A 179 -14.81 -9.22 5.99
C LEU A 179 -13.38 -9.71 6.26
N TYR A 180 -12.77 -10.39 5.30
CA TYR A 180 -11.38 -10.86 5.44
C TYR A 180 -10.39 -9.71 5.60
N ALA A 181 -10.58 -8.60 4.89
CA ALA A 181 -9.76 -7.40 5.07
C ALA A 181 -9.88 -6.84 6.50
N PHE A 182 -11.09 -6.84 7.08
CA PHE A 182 -11.29 -6.42 8.47
C PHE A 182 -10.63 -7.37 9.49
N PHE A 183 -10.51 -8.66 9.22
CA PHE A 183 -9.72 -9.57 10.05
C PHE A 183 -8.22 -9.22 10.08
N VAL A 184 -7.70 -8.49 9.09
CA VAL A 184 -6.35 -7.93 9.10
C VAL A 184 -6.32 -6.56 9.77
N ILE A 185 -7.28 -5.69 9.43
CA ILE A 185 -7.31 -4.29 9.88
C ILE A 185 -7.53 -4.20 11.40
N ILE A 186 -8.44 -4.99 11.97
CA ILE A 186 -8.79 -4.91 13.40
C ILE A 186 -7.59 -5.24 14.31
N PRO A 187 -6.93 -6.41 14.17
CA PRO A 187 -5.76 -6.73 14.99
C PRO A 187 -4.63 -5.70 14.82
N LEU A 188 -4.37 -5.27 13.59
CA LEU A 188 -3.34 -4.28 13.30
C LEU A 188 -3.66 -2.93 13.96
N THR A 189 -4.93 -2.52 13.96
CA THR A 189 -5.36 -1.29 14.64
C THR A 189 -5.15 -1.41 16.16
N ILE A 190 -5.49 -2.55 16.76
CA ILE A 190 -5.28 -2.79 18.21
C ILE A 190 -3.80 -2.70 18.55
N VAL A 191 -2.94 -3.41 17.80
CA VAL A 191 -1.48 -3.38 18.00
C VAL A 191 -0.94 -1.97 17.82
N SER A 192 -1.40 -1.24 16.80
CA SER A 192 -0.99 0.15 16.55
C SER A 192 -1.41 1.10 17.67
N LEU A 193 -2.59 0.93 18.25
CA LEU A 193 -3.03 1.72 19.43
C LEU A 193 -2.14 1.46 20.65
N ILE A 194 -1.81 0.20 20.91
CA ILE A 194 -0.90 -0.18 22.00
C ILE A 194 0.49 0.41 21.73
N ALA A 195 1.04 0.26 20.53
CA ALA A 195 2.34 0.78 20.15
C ALA A 195 2.41 2.31 20.29
N ASN A 196 1.39 3.03 19.77
CA ASN A 196 1.30 4.49 19.88
C ASN A 196 1.21 4.97 21.34
N SER A 197 0.71 4.14 22.27
CA SER A 197 0.61 4.47 23.70
C SER A 197 1.90 4.15 24.48
N ARG A 198 2.78 3.30 23.96
CA ARG A 198 3.96 2.78 24.66
C ARG A 198 5.29 3.27 24.08
N ILE A 199 5.31 3.61 22.81
CA ILE A 199 6.52 4.01 22.09
C ILE A 199 6.44 5.52 21.83
N GLU A 200 7.35 6.28 22.44
CA GLU A 200 7.45 7.72 22.23
C GLU A 200 7.75 8.03 20.76
N GLY A 201 7.03 8.99 20.19
CA GLY A 201 7.14 9.36 18.77
C GLY A 201 6.45 8.43 17.78
N ALA A 202 5.90 7.28 18.21
CA ALA A 202 5.17 6.39 17.31
C ALA A 202 3.85 7.02 16.79
N ARG A 203 3.61 6.86 15.49
CA ARG A 203 2.42 7.41 14.80
C ARG A 203 1.82 6.39 13.85
N TYR A 204 1.67 5.15 14.32
CA TYR A 204 1.13 4.07 13.52
C TYR A 204 -0.31 4.34 13.10
N LEU A 205 -0.63 4.02 11.85
CA LEU A 205 -1.91 4.26 11.19
C LEU A 205 -2.35 5.74 11.23
N TYR A 206 -1.45 6.66 11.56
CA TYR A 206 -1.72 8.09 11.72
C TYR A 206 -2.90 8.40 12.66
N LEU A 207 -3.23 7.48 13.58
CA LEU A 207 -4.36 7.62 14.50
C LEU A 207 -4.18 8.80 15.47
N THR A 208 -2.94 9.19 15.76
CA THR A 208 -2.59 10.29 16.69
C THR A 208 -2.44 11.64 16.00
N LEU A 209 -2.58 11.72 14.65
CA LEU A 209 -2.52 13.01 13.95
C LEU A 209 -3.68 13.91 14.36
N ASP A 210 -3.38 15.20 14.57
CA ASP A 210 -4.41 16.20 14.82
C ASP A 210 -5.12 16.60 13.52
N ILE A 211 -6.17 15.83 13.19
CA ILE A 211 -7.03 16.09 12.03
C ILE A 211 -8.28 16.81 12.53
N LYS A 212 -8.44 18.07 12.18
CA LYS A 212 -9.52 18.96 12.68
C LYS A 212 -10.94 18.38 12.52
N ILE A 213 -11.16 17.55 11.47
CA ILE A 213 -12.48 16.96 11.18
C ILE A 213 -12.75 15.72 12.07
N LEU A 214 -11.73 15.10 12.64
CA LEU A 214 -11.88 13.90 13.45
C LEU A 214 -11.97 14.25 14.95
N PRO A 215 -12.80 13.52 15.73
CA PRO A 215 -12.93 13.77 17.16
C PRO A 215 -11.61 13.49 17.89
N LYS A 216 -11.39 14.23 18.99
CA LYS A 216 -10.23 13.99 19.87
C LYS A 216 -10.33 12.68 20.62
N ASN A 217 -11.54 12.19 20.89
CA ASN A 217 -11.75 10.89 21.52
C ASN A 217 -11.29 9.77 20.57
N MET A 218 -10.29 9.01 21.00
CA MET A 218 -9.63 7.98 20.18
C MET A 218 -10.60 6.85 19.76
N MET A 219 -11.45 6.40 20.67
CA MET A 219 -12.41 5.32 20.37
C MET A 219 -13.43 5.77 19.31
N LEU A 220 -13.96 6.99 19.46
CA LEU A 220 -14.89 7.55 18.49
C LEU A 220 -14.21 7.79 17.13
N ARG A 221 -12.96 8.26 17.13
CA ARG A 221 -12.16 8.42 15.93
C ARG A 221 -11.98 7.10 15.19
N VAL A 222 -11.56 6.04 15.88
CA VAL A 222 -11.40 4.69 15.31
C VAL A 222 -12.72 4.19 14.75
N ALA A 223 -13.82 4.33 15.49
CA ALA A 223 -15.15 3.89 15.03
C ALA A 223 -15.56 4.61 13.73
N ILE A 224 -15.37 5.93 13.65
CA ILE A 224 -15.64 6.70 12.41
C ILE A 224 -14.78 6.22 11.25
N LEU A 225 -13.48 6.02 11.46
CA LEU A 225 -12.57 5.53 10.41
C LEU A 225 -12.98 4.13 9.93
N PHE A 226 -13.41 3.24 10.82
CA PHE A 226 -13.92 1.91 10.43
C PHE A 226 -15.17 2.01 9.55
N VAL A 227 -16.12 2.90 9.89
CA VAL A 227 -17.32 3.13 9.07
C VAL A 227 -16.96 3.68 7.70
N VAL A 228 -16.02 4.64 7.64
CA VAL A 228 -15.54 5.21 6.37
C VAL A 228 -14.87 4.14 5.51
N VAL A 229 -13.94 3.37 6.08
CA VAL A 229 -13.24 2.28 5.36
C VAL A 229 -14.24 1.24 4.85
N LEU A 230 -15.21 0.82 5.69
CA LEU A 230 -16.27 -0.11 5.28
C LEU A 230 -17.09 0.42 4.11
N SER A 231 -17.44 1.70 4.15
CA SER A 231 -18.22 2.36 3.08
C SER A 231 -17.42 2.39 1.77
N ILE A 232 -16.13 2.74 1.85
CA ILE A 232 -15.25 2.74 0.67
C ILE A 232 -15.10 1.32 0.11
N PHE A 233 -14.89 0.30 0.94
CA PHE A 233 -14.78 -1.09 0.47
C PHE A 233 -16.07 -1.57 -0.22
N LYS A 234 -17.24 -1.19 0.30
CA LYS A 234 -18.53 -1.47 -0.37
C LYS A 234 -18.60 -0.78 -1.74
N LEU A 235 -18.18 0.48 -1.83
CA LEU A 235 -18.12 1.22 -3.11
C LEU A 235 -17.16 0.55 -4.10
N MET A 236 -15.96 0.14 -3.64
CA MET A 236 -14.99 -0.57 -4.47
C MET A 236 -15.53 -1.91 -5.01
N TYR A 237 -16.48 -2.55 -4.32
CA TYR A 237 -17.10 -3.80 -4.78
C TYR A 237 -18.24 -3.59 -5.81
N LEU A 238 -18.86 -2.42 -5.89
CA LEU A 238 -20.02 -2.17 -6.76
C LEU A 238 -19.84 -2.61 -8.22
N PRO A 239 -18.68 -2.38 -8.89
CA PRO A 239 -18.47 -2.80 -10.27
C PRO A 239 -18.60 -4.32 -10.49
N PHE A 240 -18.26 -5.11 -9.46
CA PHE A 240 -18.32 -6.58 -9.52
C PHE A 240 -19.69 -7.13 -9.18
N ASN A 241 -20.47 -6.43 -8.35
CA ASN A 241 -21.80 -6.86 -7.95
C ASN A 241 -22.80 -6.86 -9.13
N LYS A 242 -22.74 -5.86 -9.99
CA LYS A 242 -23.63 -5.77 -11.16
C LYS A 242 -23.40 -6.92 -12.15
N LYS A 243 -22.14 -7.26 -12.42
CA LYS A 243 -21.80 -8.38 -13.32
C LYS A 243 -22.21 -9.75 -12.78
N ASN A 244 -22.16 -9.94 -11.47
CA ASN A 244 -22.60 -11.19 -10.86
C ASN A 244 -24.13 -11.35 -10.92
N LYS A 245 -24.89 -10.29 -10.68
CA LYS A 245 -26.37 -10.33 -10.83
C LYS A 245 -26.80 -10.63 -12.26
N GLN A 246 -26.13 -10.08 -13.25
CA GLN A 246 -26.46 -10.29 -14.65
C GLN A 246 -26.23 -11.76 -15.07
N LYS A 247 -25.11 -12.36 -14.61
CA LYS A 247 -24.83 -13.80 -14.81
C LYS A 247 -25.83 -14.72 -14.10
N GLU A 248 -26.28 -14.36 -12.91
CA GLU A 248 -27.32 -15.12 -12.19
C GLU A 248 -28.68 -15.07 -12.90
N ILE A 249 -29.02 -13.96 -13.54
CA ILE A 249 -30.24 -13.82 -14.35
C ILE A 249 -30.13 -14.65 -15.63
N GLU A 250 -29.03 -14.53 -16.37
CA GLU A 250 -28.78 -15.31 -17.59
C GLU A 250 -28.80 -16.84 -17.32
N HIS A 251 -28.23 -17.28 -16.18
CA HIS A 251 -28.24 -18.70 -15.82
C HIS A 251 -29.64 -19.21 -15.44
N LYS A 252 -30.43 -18.38 -14.75
CA LYS A 252 -31.82 -18.73 -14.42
C LYS A 252 -32.73 -18.75 -15.67
N GLU A 253 -32.47 -17.91 -16.64
CA GLU A 253 -33.21 -17.90 -17.91
C GLU A 253 -32.87 -19.14 -18.74
N THR A 254 -31.61 -19.59 -18.77
CA THR A 254 -31.21 -20.83 -19.46
C THR A 254 -31.77 -22.09 -18.78
N ASP A 255 -31.82 -22.15 -17.45
CA ASP A 255 -32.36 -23.29 -16.71
C ASP A 255 -33.91 -23.39 -16.81
N ASN A 256 -34.61 -22.29 -17.11
CA ASN A 256 -36.07 -22.27 -17.32
C ASN A 256 -36.49 -22.63 -18.76
N ILE A 257 -35.55 -22.77 -19.70
CA ILE A 257 -35.80 -23.08 -21.11
C ILE A 257 -35.43 -24.54 -21.43
N SER A 258 -34.74 -25.24 -20.51
CA SER A 258 -34.39 -26.66 -20.59
C SER A 258 -35.39 -27.54 -19.84
#